data_d3577d5c60a1f2bc030b1157ab4ca7af
#
_entry.id   d3577d5c60a1f2bc030b1157ab4ca7af
#
_cell.length_a   1.000
_cell.length_b   1.000
_cell.length_c   1.000
_cell.angle_alpha   90.00
_cell.angle_beta   90.00
_cell.angle_gamma   90.00
#
_symmetry.space_group_name_H-M   'P 1'
#
loop_
_entity.id
_entity.type
_entity.pdbx_description
1 polymer ?
#
loop_
_entity_poly.entity_id
_entity_poly.type
_entity_poly.pdbx_seq_one_letter_code
_entity_poly.pdbx_strand_id
1 'polypeptide(L)'
;MSAATAMKFAPRRIDRVLLIVNPASRRGDRIRRKALKAFEDAGVDCDLMQTESPGHATTLARNHAHKYDAVFTLGGDGTLMEVLGALAHQGPPIGVLAGGTANVVARTLGIPLNPARAIPLLLDGDEALMDLGRLGDGRRFAIGVGVGLDATMMSEAPARLKKRFGFMAYVIGGYKAILRNRKFSLRLSVDGVTYDLAASAVLIANFGAVLNNLVAFGDGIVQDDGLLNACVFSPANLWDALRILWRMIRKDFSADPCLFYKSGRDFRVETLPQMPAQADGELLAGTPLTVRVDPLAGCLLIPKKR
;
A
#
# COMPACT_ATOMS: atom_id res chain seq x y z
N MET A 1 7.52 20.42 -5.93
CA MET A 1 8.04 19.24 -6.65
C MET A 1 9.33 18.81 -5.96
N SER A 2 9.24 18.04 -4.88
CA SER A 2 10.40 17.40 -4.26
C SER A 2 10.48 15.99 -4.87
N ALA A 3 11.51 15.75 -5.67
CA ALA A 3 11.80 14.41 -6.16
C ALA A 3 12.35 13.62 -4.98
N ALA A 4 11.64 12.56 -4.58
CA ALA A 4 12.22 11.54 -3.74
C ALA A 4 13.54 11.10 -4.38
N THR A 5 14.64 11.31 -3.68
CA THR A 5 15.96 10.81 -4.07
C THR A 5 15.99 9.35 -3.63
N ALA A 6 15.29 8.49 -4.36
CA ALA A 6 15.44 7.06 -4.15
C ALA A 6 16.93 6.74 -4.24
N MET A 7 17.48 6.07 -3.22
CA MET A 7 18.81 5.49 -3.31
C MET A 7 18.82 4.57 -4.52
N LYS A 8 19.43 5.04 -5.63
CA LYS A 8 19.50 4.31 -6.88
C LYS A 8 20.75 3.46 -6.86
N PHE A 9 20.56 2.17 -6.97
CA PHE A 9 21.67 1.25 -7.22
C PHE A 9 21.91 1.13 -8.73
N ALA A 10 23.14 0.86 -9.10
CA ALA A 10 23.50 0.60 -10.50
C ALA A 10 22.60 -0.52 -11.05
N PRO A 11 22.11 -0.41 -12.29
CA PRO A 11 21.23 -1.39 -12.87
C PRO A 11 21.87 -2.78 -12.86
N ARG A 12 21.31 -3.68 -12.09
CA ARG A 12 21.71 -5.08 -12.06
C ARG A 12 21.11 -5.78 -13.28
N ARG A 13 21.91 -6.56 -13.98
CA ARG A 13 21.38 -7.40 -15.05
C ARG A 13 20.48 -8.47 -14.41
N ILE A 14 19.26 -8.59 -14.90
CA ILE A 14 18.27 -9.58 -14.47
C ILE A 14 18.17 -10.63 -15.56
N ASP A 15 18.75 -11.80 -15.32
CA ASP A 15 18.74 -12.92 -16.25
C ASP A 15 17.74 -14.00 -15.82
N ARG A 16 17.45 -14.12 -14.52
CA ARG A 16 16.57 -15.14 -13.97
C ARG A 16 15.60 -14.59 -12.92
N VAL A 17 14.31 -14.85 -13.11
CA VAL A 17 13.25 -14.33 -12.21
C VAL A 17 12.36 -15.44 -11.66
N LEU A 18 11.86 -15.22 -10.42
CA LEU A 18 10.76 -16.00 -9.85
C LEU A 18 9.46 -15.22 -10.03
N LEU A 19 8.48 -15.78 -10.71
CA LEU A 19 7.14 -15.22 -10.84
C LEU A 19 6.17 -15.91 -9.88
N ILE A 20 5.78 -15.20 -8.80
CA ILE A 20 4.77 -15.68 -7.84
C ILE A 20 3.39 -15.19 -8.29
N VAL A 21 2.49 -16.13 -8.57
CA VAL A 21 1.16 -15.85 -9.13
C VAL A 21 0.06 -16.21 -8.13
N ASN A 22 -0.86 -15.26 -7.89
CA ASN A 22 -2.11 -15.59 -7.20
C ASN A 22 -3.20 -15.96 -8.23
N PRO A 23 -3.61 -17.23 -8.34
CA PRO A 23 -4.57 -17.70 -9.33
C PRO A 23 -5.98 -17.15 -9.13
N ALA A 24 -6.34 -16.70 -7.91
CA ALA A 24 -7.63 -16.09 -7.61
C ALA A 24 -7.80 -14.69 -8.24
N SER A 25 -6.76 -14.15 -8.89
CA SER A 25 -6.85 -12.88 -9.61
C SER A 25 -7.79 -13.03 -10.81
N ARG A 26 -8.78 -12.13 -10.94
CA ARG A 26 -9.93 -12.21 -11.88
C ARG A 26 -9.61 -12.35 -13.37
N ARG A 27 -8.36 -12.21 -13.77
CA ARG A 27 -7.89 -12.32 -15.17
C ARG A 27 -6.77 -13.34 -15.32
N GLY A 28 -6.62 -14.25 -14.36
CA GLY A 28 -5.48 -15.11 -14.08
C GLY A 28 -4.74 -15.64 -15.30
N ASP A 29 -5.37 -16.53 -16.10
CA ASP A 29 -4.66 -17.25 -17.17
C ASP A 29 -4.21 -16.36 -18.33
N ARG A 30 -5.04 -15.39 -18.72
CA ARG A 30 -4.68 -14.51 -19.85
C ARG A 30 -3.53 -13.57 -19.47
N ILE A 31 -3.55 -13.04 -18.26
CA ILE A 31 -2.50 -12.12 -17.77
C ILE A 31 -1.22 -12.91 -17.53
N ARG A 32 -1.33 -14.10 -16.94
CA ARG A 32 -0.20 -15.01 -16.72
C ARG A 32 0.52 -15.35 -18.03
N ARG A 33 -0.22 -15.77 -19.08
CA ARG A 33 0.37 -16.05 -20.41
C ARG A 33 1.06 -14.82 -21.00
N LYS A 34 0.49 -13.63 -20.82
CA LYS A 34 1.13 -12.39 -21.29
C LYS A 34 2.42 -12.06 -20.51
N ALA A 35 2.47 -12.36 -19.21
CA ALA A 35 3.67 -12.16 -18.42
C ALA A 35 4.77 -13.12 -18.85
N LEU A 36 4.48 -14.42 -18.94
CA LEU A 36 5.46 -15.43 -19.39
C LEU A 36 6.02 -15.09 -20.76
N LYS A 37 5.13 -14.76 -21.73
CA LYS A 37 5.57 -14.34 -23.06
C LYS A 37 6.48 -13.11 -23.03
N ALA A 38 6.19 -12.15 -22.17
CA ALA A 38 7.00 -10.92 -22.07
C ALA A 38 8.38 -11.17 -21.45
N PHE A 39 8.53 -12.13 -20.54
CA PHE A 39 9.84 -12.59 -20.06
C PHE A 39 10.61 -13.34 -21.16
N GLU A 40 9.95 -14.24 -21.88
CA GLU A 40 10.52 -14.94 -23.02
C GLU A 40 11.01 -13.96 -24.10
N ASP A 41 10.16 -12.99 -24.49
CA ASP A 41 10.49 -11.94 -25.48
C ASP A 41 11.68 -11.07 -25.01
N ALA A 42 11.87 -10.93 -23.69
CA ALA A 42 12.99 -10.19 -23.08
C ALA A 42 14.26 -11.06 -22.89
N GLY A 43 14.20 -12.36 -23.19
CA GLY A 43 15.32 -13.28 -22.98
C GLY A 43 15.63 -13.57 -21.51
N VAL A 44 14.64 -13.46 -20.62
CA VAL A 44 14.76 -13.68 -19.17
C VAL A 44 14.18 -15.04 -18.80
N ASP A 45 14.95 -15.85 -18.09
CA ASP A 45 14.49 -17.15 -17.57
C ASP A 45 13.48 -16.92 -16.42
N CYS A 46 12.27 -17.50 -16.53
CA CYS A 46 11.16 -17.24 -15.63
C CYS A 46 10.60 -18.52 -15.05
N ASP A 47 10.90 -18.79 -13.78
CA ASP A 47 10.26 -19.86 -13.01
C ASP A 47 8.95 -19.34 -12.40
N LEU A 48 7.85 -20.08 -12.62
CA LEU A 48 6.54 -19.71 -12.12
C LEU A 48 6.13 -20.58 -10.94
N MET A 49 5.69 -19.92 -9.84
CA MET A 49 5.07 -20.59 -8.69
C MET A 49 3.70 -19.98 -8.39
N GLN A 50 2.71 -20.82 -8.10
CA GLN A 50 1.35 -20.38 -7.77
C GLN A 50 1.10 -20.47 -6.27
N THR A 51 0.39 -19.47 -5.75
CA THR A 51 -0.09 -19.52 -4.35
C THR A 51 -1.35 -20.39 -4.26
N GLU A 52 -1.48 -21.14 -3.17
CA GLU A 52 -2.61 -22.03 -2.89
C GLU A 52 -3.53 -21.47 -1.82
N SER A 53 -3.00 -20.60 -0.96
CA SER A 53 -3.73 -20.03 0.18
C SER A 53 -3.14 -18.67 0.58
N PRO A 54 -3.85 -17.86 1.38
CA PRO A 54 -3.26 -16.69 2.04
C PRO A 54 -2.01 -17.08 2.84
N GLY A 55 -0.97 -16.25 2.78
CA GLY A 55 0.32 -16.52 3.42
C GLY A 55 1.29 -17.38 2.60
N HIS A 56 0.82 -18.07 1.55
CA HIS A 56 1.68 -18.97 0.75
C HIS A 56 2.72 -18.20 -0.06
N ALA A 57 2.44 -16.97 -0.51
CA ALA A 57 3.44 -16.15 -1.20
C ALA A 57 4.63 -15.80 -0.29
N THR A 58 4.40 -15.61 1.01
CA THR A 58 5.47 -15.46 2.02
C THR A 58 6.40 -16.67 2.06
N THR A 59 5.82 -17.87 2.08
CA THR A 59 6.57 -19.13 2.13
C THR A 59 7.37 -19.34 0.85
N LEU A 60 6.75 -19.11 -0.31
CA LEU A 60 7.42 -19.24 -1.60
C LEU A 60 8.59 -18.25 -1.72
N ALA A 61 8.39 -16.99 -1.35
CA ALA A 61 9.43 -15.98 -1.39
C ALA A 61 10.61 -16.34 -0.47
N ARG A 62 10.36 -16.69 0.79
CA ARG A 62 11.43 -17.08 1.75
C ARG A 62 12.26 -18.25 1.28
N ASN A 63 11.61 -19.28 0.72
CA ASN A 63 12.27 -20.52 0.36
C ASN A 63 13.02 -20.46 -0.97
N HIS A 64 12.63 -19.57 -1.88
CA HIS A 64 13.12 -19.64 -3.25
C HIS A 64 13.78 -18.35 -3.77
N ALA A 65 13.44 -17.17 -3.23
CA ALA A 65 13.88 -15.88 -3.80
C ALA A 65 15.40 -15.76 -3.94
N HIS A 66 16.17 -16.36 -3.04
CA HIS A 66 17.66 -16.29 -3.05
C HIS A 66 18.33 -16.92 -4.29
N LYS A 67 17.56 -17.64 -5.12
CA LYS A 67 18.04 -18.29 -6.35
C LYS A 67 17.85 -17.43 -7.60
N TYR A 68 17.25 -16.25 -7.47
CA TYR A 68 16.82 -15.40 -8.56
C TYR A 68 17.39 -13.99 -8.45
N ASP A 69 17.52 -13.32 -9.59
CA ASP A 69 17.97 -11.93 -9.64
C ASP A 69 16.85 -10.96 -9.21
N ALA A 70 15.59 -11.34 -9.47
CA ALA A 70 14.40 -10.60 -9.03
C ALA A 70 13.23 -11.53 -8.77
N VAL A 71 12.28 -11.09 -7.93
CA VAL A 71 10.99 -11.75 -7.71
C VAL A 71 9.90 -10.88 -8.30
N PHE A 72 9.06 -11.45 -9.15
CA PHE A 72 7.89 -10.75 -9.67
C PHE A 72 6.62 -11.31 -9.04
N THR A 73 5.71 -10.39 -8.65
CA THR A 73 4.40 -10.77 -8.12
C THR A 73 3.32 -10.50 -9.16
N LEU A 74 2.51 -11.48 -9.50
CA LEU A 74 1.31 -11.32 -10.33
C LEU A 74 0.07 -11.58 -9.48
N GLY A 75 -0.46 -10.52 -8.89
CA GLY A 75 -1.56 -10.59 -7.93
C GLY A 75 -2.11 -9.22 -7.60
N GLY A 76 -2.84 -9.12 -6.50
CA GLY A 76 -3.23 -7.86 -5.87
C GLY A 76 -2.19 -7.36 -4.87
N ASP A 77 -2.52 -6.23 -4.22
CA ASP A 77 -1.64 -5.62 -3.21
C ASP A 77 -1.32 -6.59 -2.06
N GLY A 78 -2.27 -7.46 -1.63
CA GLY A 78 -2.02 -8.47 -0.60
C GLY A 78 -0.91 -9.47 -0.96
N THR A 79 -0.89 -9.98 -2.20
CA THR A 79 0.18 -10.88 -2.67
C THR A 79 1.55 -10.18 -2.67
N LEU A 80 1.56 -8.92 -3.09
CA LEU A 80 2.77 -8.08 -3.01
C LEU A 80 3.23 -7.92 -1.57
N MET A 81 2.31 -7.66 -0.64
CA MET A 81 2.63 -7.47 0.77
C MET A 81 3.22 -8.71 1.43
N GLU A 82 2.69 -9.90 1.09
CA GLU A 82 3.25 -11.16 1.56
C GLU A 82 4.73 -11.31 1.11
N VAL A 83 5.04 -10.97 -0.15
CA VAL A 83 6.40 -11.06 -0.69
C VAL A 83 7.30 -9.95 -0.11
N LEU A 84 6.85 -8.70 -0.04
CA LEU A 84 7.58 -7.59 0.56
C LEU A 84 7.92 -7.87 2.03
N GLY A 85 6.94 -8.34 2.80
CA GLY A 85 7.16 -8.71 4.20
C GLY A 85 8.14 -9.87 4.38
N ALA A 86 8.14 -10.83 3.44
CA ALA A 86 9.05 -11.98 3.46
C ALA A 86 10.51 -11.61 3.15
N LEU A 87 10.72 -10.67 2.23
CA LEU A 87 12.02 -10.26 1.70
C LEU A 87 12.53 -8.94 2.30
N ALA A 88 11.86 -8.42 3.33
CA ALA A 88 12.24 -7.17 3.98
C ALA A 88 13.71 -7.19 4.45
N HIS A 89 14.47 -6.17 4.09
CA HIS A 89 15.91 -6.01 4.30
C HIS A 89 16.81 -7.08 3.65
N GLN A 90 16.23 -8.07 3.00
CA GLN A 90 16.96 -9.21 2.46
C GLN A 90 16.31 -9.68 1.15
N GLY A 91 17.11 -10.12 0.24
CA GLY A 91 16.65 -10.72 -1.00
C GLY A 91 16.70 -9.81 -2.22
N PRO A 92 16.32 -10.35 -3.37
CA PRO A 92 16.31 -9.62 -4.63
C PRO A 92 15.20 -8.58 -4.69
N PRO A 93 15.31 -7.59 -5.60
CA PRO A 93 14.27 -6.61 -5.82
C PRO A 93 12.97 -7.25 -6.33
N ILE A 94 11.85 -6.59 -6.05
CA ILE A 94 10.52 -7.11 -6.36
C ILE A 94 9.89 -6.30 -7.49
N GLY A 95 9.51 -6.99 -8.57
CA GLY A 95 8.71 -6.44 -9.68
C GLY A 95 7.21 -6.63 -9.43
N VAL A 96 6.42 -5.59 -9.62
CA VAL A 96 4.97 -5.61 -9.37
C VAL A 96 4.20 -5.72 -10.67
N LEU A 97 3.45 -6.83 -10.85
CA LEU A 97 2.54 -7.02 -11.98
C LEU A 97 1.08 -7.00 -11.49
N ALA A 98 0.33 -6.05 -12.00
CA ALA A 98 -1.04 -5.80 -11.57
C ALA A 98 -2.00 -6.93 -12.00
N GLY A 99 -2.44 -7.74 -11.04
CA GLY A 99 -3.44 -8.81 -11.24
C GLY A 99 -4.72 -8.61 -10.43
N GLY A 100 -4.69 -7.76 -9.41
CA GLY A 100 -5.80 -7.46 -8.51
C GLY A 100 -6.74 -6.37 -9.01
N THR A 101 -7.61 -5.91 -8.11
CA THR A 101 -8.61 -4.86 -8.41
C THR A 101 -8.04 -3.46 -8.17
N ALA A 102 -7.41 -3.21 -7.03
CA ALA A 102 -6.91 -1.89 -6.66
C ALA A 102 -5.53 -1.62 -7.25
N ASN A 103 -4.58 -2.52 -7.04
CA ASN A 103 -3.19 -2.41 -7.48
C ASN A 103 -2.61 -1.02 -7.14
N VAL A 104 -2.77 -0.64 -5.86
CA VAL A 104 -2.43 0.72 -5.37
C VAL A 104 -0.96 1.00 -5.59
N VAL A 105 -0.10 0.07 -5.18
CA VAL A 105 1.36 0.22 -5.30
C VAL A 105 1.77 0.37 -6.77
N ALA A 106 1.30 -0.51 -7.66
CA ALA A 106 1.62 -0.43 -9.09
C ALA A 106 1.20 0.92 -9.70
N ARG A 107 0.00 1.41 -9.35
CA ARG A 107 -0.53 2.69 -9.85
C ARG A 107 0.27 3.88 -9.32
N THR A 108 0.62 3.87 -8.05
CA THR A 108 1.36 4.97 -7.42
C THR A 108 2.78 5.08 -7.97
N LEU A 109 3.40 3.94 -8.27
CA LEU A 109 4.73 3.89 -8.87
C LEU A 109 4.73 4.08 -10.40
N GLY A 110 3.56 4.31 -11.02
CA GLY A 110 3.44 4.51 -12.46
C GLY A 110 3.69 3.24 -13.29
N ILE A 111 3.58 2.06 -12.69
CA ILE A 111 3.79 0.77 -13.37
C ILE A 111 2.55 0.45 -14.22
N PRO A 112 2.71 0.17 -15.53
CA PRO A 112 1.60 -0.20 -16.41
C PRO A 112 0.85 -1.44 -15.90
N LEU A 113 -0.50 -1.40 -15.97
CA LEU A 113 -1.32 -2.54 -15.55
C LEU A 113 -1.28 -3.74 -16.52
N ASN A 114 -0.73 -3.55 -17.73
CA ASN A 114 -0.52 -4.63 -18.69
C ASN A 114 0.89 -5.20 -18.51
N PRO A 115 1.05 -6.48 -18.12
CA PRO A 115 2.36 -7.10 -17.91
C PRO A 115 3.31 -7.00 -19.11
N ALA A 116 2.78 -7.11 -20.33
CA ALA A 116 3.59 -6.96 -21.55
C ALA A 116 4.24 -5.59 -21.72
N ARG A 117 3.71 -4.54 -21.03
CA ARG A 117 4.31 -3.23 -20.98
C ARG A 117 5.11 -3.00 -19.71
N ALA A 118 4.70 -3.62 -18.60
CA ALA A 118 5.34 -3.45 -17.31
C ALA A 118 6.71 -4.14 -17.26
N ILE A 119 6.78 -5.39 -17.73
CA ILE A 119 7.98 -6.22 -17.62
C ILE A 119 9.20 -5.57 -18.28
N PRO A 120 9.18 -5.13 -19.55
CA PRO A 120 10.35 -4.48 -20.15
C PRO A 120 10.77 -3.20 -19.41
N LEU A 121 9.80 -2.43 -18.89
CA LEU A 121 10.07 -1.19 -18.15
C LEU A 121 10.69 -1.47 -16.77
N LEU A 122 10.32 -2.58 -16.13
CA LEU A 122 10.85 -2.97 -14.82
C LEU A 122 12.23 -3.64 -14.95
N LEU A 123 12.43 -4.44 -16.00
CA LEU A 123 13.73 -5.07 -16.28
C LEU A 123 14.82 -4.04 -16.63
N ASP A 124 14.45 -2.97 -17.34
CA ASP A 124 15.33 -1.81 -17.60
C ASP A 124 15.23 -0.73 -16.50
N GLY A 125 14.46 -0.99 -15.45
CA GLY A 125 14.14 -0.04 -14.40
C GLY A 125 15.26 0.20 -13.39
N ASP A 126 14.95 1.03 -12.40
CA ASP A 126 15.83 1.29 -11.25
C ASP A 126 15.35 0.44 -10.05
N GLU A 127 16.25 0.07 -9.15
CA GLU A 127 15.91 -0.45 -7.83
C GLU A 127 15.62 0.73 -6.89
N ALA A 128 14.48 0.69 -6.22
CA ALA A 128 14.06 1.69 -5.25
C ALA A 128 13.82 1.04 -3.89
N LEU A 129 14.54 1.52 -2.88
CA LEU A 129 14.24 1.17 -1.50
C LEU A 129 13.02 1.95 -1.03
N MET A 130 12.21 1.31 -0.18
CA MET A 130 11.07 1.96 0.44
C MET A 130 10.93 1.53 1.89
N ASP A 131 10.39 2.43 2.68
CA ASP A 131 9.99 2.14 4.05
C ASP A 131 8.77 1.21 4.06
N LEU A 132 8.67 0.42 5.10
CA LEU A 132 7.47 -0.33 5.43
C LEU A 132 6.98 0.09 6.82
N GLY A 133 5.69 -0.04 7.06
CA GLY A 133 5.20 0.02 8.42
C GLY A 133 5.25 -1.36 9.05
N ARG A 134 5.55 -1.43 10.36
CA ARG A 134 5.57 -2.65 11.15
C ARG A 134 4.59 -2.54 12.31
N LEU A 135 3.67 -3.49 12.41
CA LEU A 135 2.73 -3.60 13.51
C LEU A 135 3.38 -4.22 14.75
N GLY A 136 2.76 -4.05 15.92
CA GLY A 136 3.23 -4.61 17.17
C GLY A 136 3.31 -6.15 17.20
N ASP A 137 2.54 -6.84 16.35
CA ASP A 137 2.60 -8.29 16.17
C ASP A 137 3.66 -8.74 15.15
N GLY A 138 4.44 -7.81 14.60
CA GLY A 138 5.52 -8.07 13.66
C GLY A 138 5.12 -8.08 12.18
N ARG A 139 3.83 -8.05 11.85
CA ARG A 139 3.37 -7.94 10.47
C ARG A 139 3.80 -6.59 9.88
N ARG A 140 4.06 -6.57 8.57
CA ARG A 140 4.42 -5.37 7.82
C ARG A 140 3.29 -4.95 6.89
N PHE A 141 3.27 -3.65 6.57
CA PHE A 141 2.38 -3.08 5.55
C PHE A 141 3.15 -2.06 4.73
N ALA A 142 2.74 -1.86 3.47
CA ALA A 142 3.36 -0.87 2.59
C ALA A 142 2.50 0.38 2.41
N ILE A 143 1.17 0.26 2.41
CA ILE A 143 0.27 1.36 2.05
C ILE A 143 -0.13 2.15 3.30
N GLY A 144 -0.72 1.47 4.30
CA GLY A 144 -1.12 2.12 5.53
C GLY A 144 -2.03 1.30 6.43
N VAL A 145 -2.21 1.83 7.65
CA VAL A 145 -3.13 1.31 8.67
C VAL A 145 -4.29 2.29 8.84
N GLY A 146 -5.52 1.79 8.72
CA GLY A 146 -6.74 2.53 8.98
C GLY A 146 -7.40 2.09 10.29
N VAL A 147 -7.89 3.05 11.08
CA VAL A 147 -8.65 2.82 12.33
C VAL A 147 -9.99 3.57 12.25
N GLY A 148 -11.07 2.93 12.70
CA GLY A 148 -12.42 3.50 12.66
C GLY A 148 -13.08 3.46 11.28
N LEU A 149 -12.36 3.08 10.23
CA LEU A 149 -12.91 2.71 8.94
C LEU A 149 -13.41 1.27 9.08
N ASP A 150 -14.71 1.10 9.23
CA ASP A 150 -15.28 -0.24 9.39
C ASP A 150 -14.98 -1.10 8.14
N ALA A 151 -14.19 -2.14 8.33
CA ALA A 151 -13.85 -3.05 7.25
C ALA A 151 -15.07 -3.83 6.76
N THR A 152 -16.12 -4.00 7.58
CA THR A 152 -17.42 -4.53 7.15
C THR A 152 -18.08 -3.59 6.15
N MET A 153 -17.99 -2.26 6.33
CA MET A 153 -18.47 -1.29 5.34
C MET A 153 -17.64 -1.31 4.04
N MET A 154 -16.35 -1.62 4.12
CA MET A 154 -15.53 -1.87 2.93
C MET A 154 -15.95 -3.18 2.20
N SER A 155 -16.44 -4.18 2.93
CA SER A 155 -16.97 -5.42 2.35
C SER A 155 -18.39 -5.26 1.78
N GLU A 156 -19.21 -4.38 2.35
CA GLU A 156 -20.61 -4.12 1.94
C GLU A 156 -20.72 -3.24 0.69
N ALA A 157 -19.63 -2.63 0.20
CA ALA A 157 -19.69 -1.94 -1.08
C ALA A 157 -20.19 -2.92 -2.16
N PRO A 158 -21.36 -2.64 -2.81
CA PRO A 158 -21.96 -3.57 -3.75
C PRO A 158 -20.96 -4.08 -4.77
N ALA A 159 -20.91 -5.38 -5.00
CA ALA A 159 -19.98 -5.99 -5.93
C ALA A 159 -20.02 -5.33 -7.33
N ARG A 160 -21.17 -4.76 -7.70
CA ARG A 160 -21.37 -3.96 -8.93
C ARG A 160 -20.61 -2.62 -8.87
N LEU A 161 -20.57 -1.94 -7.71
CA LEU A 161 -19.79 -0.70 -7.53
C LEU A 161 -18.29 -0.99 -7.54
N LYS A 162 -17.85 -2.04 -6.86
CA LYS A 162 -16.46 -2.52 -6.91
C LYS A 162 -16.02 -2.85 -8.35
N LYS A 163 -16.93 -3.44 -9.14
CA LYS A 163 -16.66 -3.84 -10.53
C LYS A 163 -16.58 -2.64 -11.49
N ARG A 164 -17.36 -1.58 -11.24
CA ARG A 164 -17.48 -0.40 -12.13
C ARG A 164 -16.53 0.74 -11.76
N PHE A 165 -16.31 0.95 -10.46
CA PHE A 165 -15.56 2.08 -9.93
C PHE A 165 -14.26 1.67 -9.21
N GLY A 166 -13.95 0.35 -9.10
CA GLY A 166 -12.70 -0.13 -8.50
C GLY A 166 -12.47 0.46 -7.11
N PHE A 167 -11.29 1.05 -6.92
CA PHE A 167 -10.90 1.69 -5.66
C PHE A 167 -11.79 2.89 -5.26
N MET A 168 -12.42 3.59 -6.22
CA MET A 168 -13.38 4.68 -5.91
C MET A 168 -14.56 4.18 -5.03
N ALA A 169 -14.95 2.92 -5.18
CA ALA A 169 -15.97 2.35 -4.31
C ALA A 169 -15.50 2.29 -2.84
N TYR A 170 -14.20 2.08 -2.61
CA TYR A 170 -13.60 2.11 -1.27
C TYR A 170 -13.52 3.53 -0.71
N VAL A 171 -13.16 4.51 -1.53
CA VAL A 171 -13.12 5.92 -1.12
C VAL A 171 -14.54 6.41 -0.77
N ILE A 172 -15.54 6.08 -1.60
CA ILE A 172 -16.94 6.44 -1.36
C ILE A 172 -17.50 5.68 -0.15
N GLY A 173 -17.16 4.40 -0.01
CA GLY A 173 -17.54 3.59 1.15
C GLY A 173 -16.95 4.12 2.44
N GLY A 174 -15.64 4.40 2.46
CA GLY A 174 -14.93 5.02 3.58
C GLY A 174 -15.50 6.40 3.93
N TYR A 175 -15.81 7.21 2.94
CA TYR A 175 -16.44 8.50 3.12
C TYR A 175 -17.83 8.40 3.75
N LYS A 176 -18.69 7.48 3.29
CA LYS A 176 -19.99 7.20 3.92
C LYS A 176 -19.83 6.66 5.34
N ALA A 177 -18.80 5.86 5.59
CA ALA A 177 -18.48 5.36 6.92
C ALA A 177 -18.09 6.49 7.87
N ILE A 178 -17.22 7.42 7.44
CA ILE A 178 -16.85 8.62 8.20
C ILE A 178 -18.09 9.45 8.57
N LEU A 179 -19.06 9.59 7.66
CA LEU A 179 -20.29 10.33 7.93
C LEU A 179 -21.28 9.61 8.86
N ARG A 180 -21.27 8.27 8.89
CA ARG A 180 -22.13 7.47 9.76
C ARG A 180 -21.53 7.20 11.13
N ASN A 181 -20.21 7.19 11.24
CA ASN A 181 -19.53 6.90 12.49
C ASN A 181 -19.61 8.11 13.44
N ARG A 182 -20.07 7.84 14.66
CA ARG A 182 -19.93 8.78 15.75
C ARG A 182 -18.45 8.98 16.04
N LYS A 183 -18.07 10.22 16.36
CA LYS A 183 -16.71 10.51 16.82
C LYS A 183 -16.38 9.64 18.03
N PHE A 184 -15.18 9.11 18.04
CA PHE A 184 -14.60 8.40 19.18
C PHE A 184 -13.46 9.20 19.78
N SER A 185 -13.19 8.99 21.06
CA SER A 185 -11.99 9.55 21.70
C SER A 185 -10.75 8.81 21.21
N LEU A 186 -9.78 9.57 20.73
CA LEU A 186 -8.50 9.08 20.23
C LEU A 186 -7.37 9.61 21.09
N ARG A 187 -6.55 8.70 21.62
CA ARG A 187 -5.23 9.03 22.16
C ARG A 187 -4.18 8.53 21.18
N LEU A 188 -3.55 9.48 20.49
CA LEU A 188 -2.50 9.22 19.51
C LEU A 188 -1.16 9.65 20.11
N SER A 189 -0.25 8.69 20.30
CA SER A 189 1.14 9.00 20.65
C SER A 189 2.01 8.89 19.39
N VAL A 190 2.82 9.90 19.13
CA VAL A 190 3.78 9.95 18.02
C VAL A 190 5.15 10.31 18.59
N ASP A 191 6.11 9.42 18.47
CA ASP A 191 7.48 9.59 18.99
C ASP A 191 7.51 10.06 20.46
N GLY A 192 6.61 9.48 21.28
CA GLY A 192 6.49 9.79 22.72
C GLY A 192 5.64 11.02 23.06
N VAL A 193 5.23 11.83 22.08
CA VAL A 193 4.32 12.97 22.29
C VAL A 193 2.87 12.50 22.10
N THR A 194 2.02 12.76 23.10
CA THR A 194 0.62 12.33 23.11
C THR A 194 -0.33 13.45 22.75
N TYR A 195 -1.31 13.13 21.91
CA TYR A 195 -2.38 14.00 21.45
C TYR A 195 -3.73 13.36 21.81
N ASP A 196 -4.56 14.04 22.58
CA ASP A 196 -5.94 13.63 22.86
C ASP A 196 -6.87 14.36 21.88
N LEU A 197 -7.54 13.61 21.02
CA LEU A 197 -8.30 14.11 19.87
C LEU A 197 -9.69 13.46 19.84
N ALA A 198 -10.64 14.10 19.16
CA ALA A 198 -11.87 13.45 18.73
C ALA A 198 -11.71 13.07 17.24
N ALA A 199 -11.96 11.82 16.90
CA ALA A 199 -11.75 11.32 15.55
C ALA A 199 -12.97 10.54 15.01
N SER A 200 -13.21 10.61 13.72
CA SER A 200 -14.10 9.70 12.99
C SER A 200 -13.31 8.61 12.27
N ALA A 201 -12.06 8.88 11.92
CA ALA A 201 -11.13 7.93 11.33
C ALA A 201 -9.68 8.37 11.55
N VAL A 202 -8.78 7.39 11.60
CA VAL A 202 -7.32 7.61 11.61
C VAL A 202 -6.71 6.79 10.49
N LEU A 203 -5.76 7.37 9.77
CA LEU A 203 -4.93 6.69 8.79
C LEU A 203 -3.47 6.94 9.14
N ILE A 204 -2.68 5.88 9.31
CA ILE A 204 -1.21 5.96 9.36
C ILE A 204 -0.72 5.47 8.01
N ALA A 205 -0.24 6.39 7.18
CA ALA A 205 0.10 6.15 5.80
C ALA A 205 1.60 6.15 5.56
N ASN A 206 2.05 5.26 4.71
CA ASN A 206 3.37 5.26 4.08
C ASN A 206 3.30 5.80 2.64
N PHE A 207 2.15 5.62 1.98
CA PHE A 207 1.89 6.21 0.66
C PHE A 207 1.07 7.49 0.76
N GLY A 208 1.62 8.59 0.25
CA GLY A 208 1.02 9.91 0.33
C GLY A 208 -0.20 10.13 -0.55
N ALA A 209 -0.41 9.31 -1.55
CA ALA A 209 -1.54 9.48 -2.47
C ALA A 209 -2.01 8.16 -3.06
N VAL A 210 -3.29 8.14 -3.43
CA VAL A 210 -3.96 7.04 -4.11
C VAL A 210 -4.64 7.53 -5.39
N LEU A 211 -5.20 6.62 -6.20
CA LEU A 211 -5.91 6.94 -7.44
C LEU A 211 -5.07 7.73 -8.46
N ASN A 212 -3.88 7.22 -8.79
CA ASN A 212 -2.95 7.92 -9.70
C ASN A 212 -2.65 9.36 -9.23
N ASN A 213 -2.40 9.54 -7.95
CA ASN A 213 -2.12 10.85 -7.34
C ASN A 213 -3.31 11.83 -7.29
N LEU A 214 -4.54 11.36 -7.52
CA LEU A 214 -5.72 12.21 -7.47
C LEU A 214 -6.11 12.61 -6.04
N VAL A 215 -6.02 11.68 -5.10
CA VAL A 215 -6.36 11.91 -3.69
C VAL A 215 -5.10 11.74 -2.86
N ALA A 216 -4.68 12.80 -2.19
CA ALA A 216 -3.51 12.80 -1.32
C ALA A 216 -3.94 12.83 0.17
N PHE A 217 -3.15 12.18 1.03
CA PHE A 217 -3.39 12.08 2.47
C PHE A 217 -2.49 13.01 3.30
N GLY A 218 -1.55 13.71 2.69
CA GLY A 218 -0.65 14.65 3.33
C GLY A 218 0.28 15.30 2.31
N ASP A 219 0.97 16.34 2.72
CA ASP A 219 1.99 17.00 1.92
C ASP A 219 3.34 16.33 2.11
N GLY A 220 4.05 16.11 1.00
CA GLY A 220 5.42 15.63 1.04
C GLY A 220 5.61 14.22 1.62
N ILE A 221 4.57 13.37 1.64
CA ILE A 221 4.72 11.97 2.08
C ILE A 221 5.59 11.24 1.06
N VAL A 222 6.76 10.81 1.52
CA VAL A 222 7.80 10.12 0.75
C VAL A 222 7.92 8.70 1.31
N GLN A 223 8.23 7.73 0.48
CA GLN A 223 8.27 6.32 0.89
C GLN A 223 9.64 5.85 1.37
N ASP A 224 10.63 6.73 1.44
CA ASP A 224 12.04 6.43 1.76
C ASP A 224 12.70 7.48 2.68
N ASP A 225 11.88 8.21 3.47
CA ASP A 225 12.35 9.24 4.40
C ASP A 225 12.47 8.75 5.86
N GLY A 226 12.16 7.48 6.09
CA GLY A 226 12.16 6.87 7.42
C GLY A 226 11.01 7.34 8.31
N LEU A 227 9.91 7.84 7.74
CA LEU A 227 8.74 8.32 8.46
C LEU A 227 7.44 7.70 7.95
N LEU A 228 6.48 7.57 8.86
CA LEU A 228 5.07 7.35 8.52
C LEU A 228 4.26 8.60 8.87
N ASN A 229 3.07 8.74 8.29
CA ASN A 229 2.28 9.94 8.41
C ASN A 229 0.88 9.62 8.95
N ALA A 230 0.58 10.09 10.16
CA ALA A 230 -0.74 10.00 10.73
C ALA A 230 -1.63 11.15 10.21
N CYS A 231 -2.80 10.78 9.69
CA CYS A 231 -3.85 11.68 9.29
C CYS A 231 -5.11 11.34 10.08
N VAL A 232 -5.60 12.28 10.90
CA VAL A 232 -6.80 12.11 11.70
C VAL A 232 -7.92 12.95 11.10
N PHE A 233 -9.05 12.31 10.84
CA PHE A 233 -10.24 12.92 10.25
C PHE A 233 -11.31 13.11 11.32
N SER A 234 -11.83 14.33 11.45
CA SER A 234 -12.83 14.70 12.46
C SER A 234 -13.94 15.60 11.91
N PRO A 235 -14.58 15.27 10.76
CA PRO A 235 -15.67 16.08 10.24
C PRO A 235 -16.83 16.11 11.23
N ALA A 236 -17.49 17.28 11.36
CA ALA A 236 -18.68 17.42 12.17
C ALA A 236 -19.98 17.18 11.37
N ASN A 237 -19.92 17.42 10.06
CA ASN A 237 -21.07 17.35 9.17
C ASN A 237 -20.64 16.98 7.73
N LEU A 238 -21.62 16.86 6.84
CA LEU A 238 -21.42 16.51 5.42
C LEU A 238 -20.56 17.56 4.70
N TRP A 239 -20.72 18.84 5.01
CA TRP A 239 -19.96 19.92 4.37
C TRP A 239 -18.49 19.87 4.73
N ASP A 240 -18.16 19.57 5.99
CA ASP A 240 -16.78 19.36 6.41
C ASP A 240 -16.14 18.21 5.64
N ALA A 241 -16.87 17.11 5.52
CA ALA A 241 -16.37 15.93 4.83
C ALA A 241 -16.17 16.20 3.32
N LEU A 242 -17.06 16.94 2.66
CA LEU A 242 -16.90 17.37 1.26
C LEU A 242 -15.73 18.33 1.09
N ARG A 243 -15.56 19.27 2.03
CA ARG A 243 -14.43 20.19 2.07
C ARG A 243 -13.11 19.44 2.20
N ILE A 244 -13.03 18.48 3.13
CA ILE A 244 -11.84 17.64 3.32
C ILE A 244 -11.50 16.89 2.03
N LEU A 245 -12.48 16.22 1.41
CA LEU A 245 -12.26 15.50 0.15
C LEU A 245 -11.77 16.43 -0.96
N TRP A 246 -12.36 17.62 -1.08
CA TRP A 246 -11.94 18.62 -2.05
C TRP A 246 -10.50 19.09 -1.82
N ARG A 247 -10.12 19.31 -0.54
CA ARG A 247 -8.75 19.68 -0.16
C ARG A 247 -7.75 18.57 -0.49
N MET A 248 -8.10 17.31 -0.20
CA MET A 248 -7.27 16.16 -0.54
C MET A 248 -7.05 16.04 -2.06
N ILE A 249 -8.07 16.34 -2.88
CA ILE A 249 -7.95 16.37 -4.34
C ILE A 249 -7.07 17.55 -4.79
N ARG A 250 -7.20 18.71 -4.16
CA ARG A 250 -6.38 19.88 -4.47
C ARG A 250 -4.99 19.87 -3.85
N LYS A 251 -4.72 18.86 -3.03
CA LYS A 251 -3.47 18.72 -2.26
C LYS A 251 -3.21 19.95 -1.36
N ASP A 252 -4.29 20.49 -0.80
CA ASP A 252 -4.23 21.58 0.15
C ASP A 252 -4.21 21.02 1.58
N PHE A 253 -3.03 20.98 2.19
CA PHE A 253 -2.79 20.49 3.55
C PHE A 253 -2.57 21.62 4.56
N SER A 254 -2.98 22.85 4.26
CA SER A 254 -3.00 23.93 5.23
C SER A 254 -3.84 23.55 6.47
N ALA A 255 -3.58 24.20 7.61
CA ALA A 255 -4.27 23.89 8.87
C ALA A 255 -5.80 23.87 8.71
N ASP A 256 -6.45 22.85 9.26
CA ASP A 256 -7.90 22.66 9.22
C ASP A 256 -8.37 22.05 10.55
N PRO A 257 -9.43 22.57 11.19
CA PRO A 257 -9.93 22.05 12.47
C PRO A 257 -10.45 20.61 12.40
N CYS A 258 -10.74 20.09 11.21
CA CYS A 258 -11.24 18.73 10.99
C CYS A 258 -10.15 17.75 10.53
N LEU A 259 -8.91 18.23 10.38
CA LEU A 259 -7.75 17.44 9.95
C LEU A 259 -6.57 17.68 10.88
N PHE A 260 -5.99 16.59 11.38
CA PHE A 260 -4.74 16.64 12.12
C PHE A 260 -3.72 15.75 11.40
N TYR A 261 -2.53 16.30 11.16
CA TYR A 261 -1.42 15.63 10.51
C TYR A 261 -0.21 15.58 11.41
N LYS A 262 0.45 14.41 11.48
CA LYS A 262 1.71 14.28 12.21
C LYS A 262 2.56 13.17 11.61
N SER A 263 3.78 13.51 11.23
CA SER A 263 4.79 12.53 10.81
C SER A 263 5.59 12.04 12.01
N GLY A 264 6.04 10.80 11.97
CA GLY A 264 6.84 10.20 13.04
C GLY A 264 7.30 8.79 12.70
N ARG A 265 8.02 8.19 13.63
CA ARG A 265 8.59 6.84 13.49
C ARG A 265 7.86 5.79 14.32
N ASP A 266 7.31 6.18 15.46
CA ASP A 266 6.65 5.31 16.41
C ASP A 266 5.26 5.87 16.75
N PHE A 267 4.24 5.05 16.55
CA PHE A 267 2.84 5.43 16.77
C PHE A 267 2.18 4.45 17.73
N ARG A 268 1.42 4.99 18.67
CA ARG A 268 0.48 4.24 19.49
C ARG A 268 -0.91 4.84 19.36
N VAL A 269 -1.87 4.01 18.99
CA VAL A 269 -3.26 4.41 18.77
C VAL A 269 -4.15 3.70 19.78
N GLU A 270 -4.79 4.47 20.64
CA GLU A 270 -5.77 4.02 21.62
C GLU A 270 -7.09 4.75 21.37
N THR A 271 -8.20 4.03 21.44
CA THR A 271 -9.52 4.63 21.19
C THR A 271 -10.53 4.20 22.25
N LEU A 272 -11.48 5.09 22.50
CA LEU A 272 -12.63 4.79 23.35
C LEU A 272 -13.93 5.21 22.62
N PRO A 273 -14.83 4.25 22.29
CA PRO A 273 -14.66 2.81 22.43
C PRO A 273 -13.53 2.25 21.57
N GLN A 274 -13.17 0.96 21.79
CA GLN A 274 -12.25 0.26 20.91
C GLN A 274 -12.79 0.23 19.49
N MET A 275 -11.94 0.59 18.53
CA MET A 275 -12.33 0.68 17.12
C MET A 275 -11.67 -0.42 16.29
N PRO A 276 -12.38 -0.90 15.25
CA PRO A 276 -11.80 -1.83 14.29
C PRO A 276 -10.64 -1.16 13.54
N ALA A 277 -9.67 -1.98 13.17
CA ALA A 277 -8.50 -1.55 12.42
C ALA A 277 -8.21 -2.49 11.25
N GLN A 278 -7.51 -1.98 10.25
CA GLN A 278 -7.04 -2.77 9.11
C GLN A 278 -5.67 -2.26 8.64
N ALA A 279 -4.85 -3.14 8.06
CA ALA A 279 -3.61 -2.80 7.39
C ALA A 279 -3.65 -3.34 5.96
N ASP A 280 -3.42 -2.50 4.96
CA ASP A 280 -3.42 -2.84 3.53
C ASP A 280 -4.66 -3.66 3.06
N GLY A 281 -5.80 -3.48 3.76
CA GLY A 281 -7.05 -4.19 3.50
C GLY A 281 -7.25 -5.47 4.31
N GLU A 282 -6.30 -5.87 5.15
CA GLU A 282 -6.43 -6.99 6.07
C GLU A 282 -6.90 -6.55 7.45
N LEU A 283 -7.86 -7.26 8.03
CA LEU A 283 -8.40 -6.97 9.34
C LEU A 283 -7.36 -7.21 10.45
N LEU A 284 -7.32 -6.28 11.39
CA LEU A 284 -6.57 -6.37 12.64
C LEU A 284 -7.52 -6.62 13.82
N ALA A 285 -6.95 -6.94 14.97
CA ALA A 285 -7.72 -7.11 16.22
C ALA A 285 -8.41 -5.80 16.69
N GLY A 286 -8.03 -4.64 16.11
CA GLY A 286 -8.53 -3.34 16.51
C GLY A 286 -7.55 -2.58 17.41
N THR A 287 -8.05 -1.52 18.05
CA THR A 287 -7.26 -0.74 19.01
C THR A 287 -7.30 -1.37 20.41
N PRO A 288 -6.24 -1.21 21.26
CA PRO A 288 -5.03 -0.43 20.99
C PRO A 288 -4.08 -1.12 20.01
N LEU A 289 -3.36 -0.34 19.20
CA LEU A 289 -2.34 -0.86 18.29
C LEU A 289 -1.08 0.02 18.30
N THR A 290 0.04 -0.58 17.95
CA THR A 290 1.31 0.12 17.76
C THR A 290 1.81 -0.08 16.34
N VAL A 291 2.40 0.98 15.79
CA VAL A 291 2.96 1.01 14.45
C VAL A 291 4.33 1.66 14.53
N ARG A 292 5.31 1.07 13.87
CA ARG A 292 6.66 1.63 13.71
C ARG A 292 7.03 1.66 12.25
N VAL A 293 7.83 2.63 11.86
CA VAL A 293 8.49 2.58 10.56
C VAL A 293 9.58 1.49 10.60
N ASP A 294 9.71 0.74 9.51
CA ASP A 294 10.81 -0.19 9.22
C ASP A 294 11.55 0.40 8.01
N PRO A 295 12.59 1.21 8.24
CA PRO A 295 13.18 2.05 7.20
C PRO A 295 13.84 1.21 6.10
N LEU A 296 13.61 1.60 4.84
CA LEU A 296 14.22 1.01 3.65
C LEU A 296 14.11 -0.53 3.60
N ALA A 297 13.02 -1.06 4.19
CA ALA A 297 12.83 -2.50 4.32
C ALA A 297 12.40 -3.19 3.02
N GLY A 298 11.71 -2.49 2.13
CA GLY A 298 11.28 -3.00 0.83
C GLY A 298 12.22 -2.57 -0.29
N CYS A 299 12.46 -3.45 -1.27
CA CYS A 299 13.17 -3.14 -2.50
C CYS A 299 12.28 -3.45 -3.71
N LEU A 300 11.93 -2.43 -4.48
CA LEU A 300 11.07 -2.56 -5.65
C LEU A 300 11.80 -2.19 -6.94
N LEU A 301 11.47 -2.89 -8.03
CA LEU A 301 11.79 -2.45 -9.38
C LEU A 301 10.78 -1.37 -9.80
N ILE A 302 11.27 -0.24 -10.22
CA ILE A 302 10.45 0.88 -10.69
C ILE A 302 10.89 1.33 -12.10
N PRO A 303 9.96 1.84 -12.95
CA PRO A 303 10.32 2.39 -14.22
C PRO A 303 11.30 3.56 -14.07
N LYS A 304 12.30 3.66 -14.95
CA LYS A 304 13.17 4.85 -15.02
C LYS A 304 12.30 6.10 -15.21
N LYS A 305 12.54 7.12 -14.40
CA LYS A 305 11.92 8.43 -14.63
C LYS A 305 12.52 9.01 -15.92
N ARG A 306 11.71 9.16 -16.95
CA ARG A 306 12.08 9.89 -18.18
C ARG A 306 12.05 11.38 -17.93
#